data_0b98cc2d8760a75ede6fb239248d1cff
#
_entry.id   0b98cc2d8760a75ede6fb239248d1cff
#
_cell.length_a   1.000
_cell.length_b   1.000
_cell.length_c   1.000
_cell.angle_alpha   90.00
_cell.angle_beta   90.00
_cell.angle_gamma   90.00
#
_symmetry.space_group_name_H-M   'P 1'
#
loop_
_entity.id
_entity.type
_entity.pdbx_description
1 polymer ?
#
loop_
_entity_poly.entity_id
_entity_poly.type
_entity_poly.pdbx_seq_one_letter_code
_entity_poly.pdbx_strand_id
1 'polypeptide(L)'
;IYGSIHEAALYDFSEMTLKQTGRYTLKAELTPWPDGIKVRKGNHFTTSWRTIQIAPEAVGLINSSLILNLNEPCVLETTDWIRPLKYVGVWWGMHLGVETWKMDERHGATTANAKKYIDFAAANDIEGVLFEGWNEGWESWGGMQNFDFTKPYADFDIDEIVHYAKEKGVEIIGHHETGGNIPNYERQMDHAMQWYTEHGIHILKTGYAGAFPNGLSHHGQYG
;
A
#
# COMPACT_ATOMS: atom_id res chain seq x y z
N ILE A 1 -9.04 -24.46 -23.06
CA ILE A 1 -8.57 -24.72 -21.70
C ILE A 1 -7.73 -23.54 -21.27
N TYR A 2 -7.99 -23.02 -20.08
CA TYR A 2 -7.28 -21.90 -19.46
C TYR A 2 -6.60 -22.40 -18.19
N GLY A 3 -5.48 -21.79 -17.83
CA GLY A 3 -4.76 -22.15 -16.63
C GLY A 3 -4.12 -20.94 -15.96
N SER A 4 -3.97 -20.98 -14.64
CA SER A 4 -3.19 -20.04 -13.87
C SER A 4 -2.28 -20.78 -12.90
N ILE A 5 -1.14 -20.20 -12.63
CA ILE A 5 -0.19 -20.66 -11.61
C ILE A 5 -0.07 -19.53 -10.61
N HIS A 6 -0.26 -19.84 -9.33
CA HIS A 6 -0.28 -18.85 -8.27
C HIS A 6 0.31 -19.40 -6.97
N GLU A 7 0.61 -18.51 -6.03
CA GLU A 7 0.98 -18.85 -4.66
C GLU A 7 -0.16 -18.47 -3.71
N ALA A 8 -0.33 -19.22 -2.63
CA ALA A 8 -1.21 -18.91 -1.52
C ALA A 8 -0.48 -19.11 -0.19
N ALA A 9 -0.94 -18.45 0.87
CA ALA A 9 -0.29 -18.43 2.18
C ALA A 9 1.22 -18.11 2.06
N LEU A 10 1.54 -17.06 1.33
CA LEU A 10 2.91 -16.56 1.16
C LEU A 10 3.29 -15.70 2.36
N TYR A 11 3.58 -16.36 3.48
CA TYR A 11 3.98 -15.72 4.73
C TYR A 11 5.46 -15.97 5.00
N ASP A 12 6.23 -14.90 5.16
CA ASP A 12 7.65 -14.95 5.51
C ASP A 12 8.44 -15.98 4.68
N PHE A 13 8.19 -16.00 3.38
CA PHE A 13 8.84 -16.88 2.42
C PHE A 13 9.09 -16.15 1.10
N SER A 14 10.09 -16.60 0.32
CA SER A 14 10.44 -15.98 -0.95
C SER A 14 9.35 -16.22 -2.00
N GLU A 15 8.85 -15.15 -2.60
CA GLU A 15 7.93 -15.22 -3.73
C GLU A 15 8.54 -15.92 -4.95
N MET A 16 7.69 -16.41 -5.81
CA MET A 16 8.08 -17.10 -7.02
C MET A 16 7.76 -16.27 -8.27
N THR A 17 8.72 -16.21 -9.20
CA THR A 17 8.46 -15.87 -10.61
C THR A 17 8.56 -17.11 -11.48
N LEU A 18 7.88 -17.09 -12.64
CA LEU A 18 7.93 -18.18 -13.60
C LEU A 18 8.80 -17.78 -14.80
N LYS A 19 9.81 -18.59 -15.07
CA LYS A 19 10.67 -18.45 -16.24
C LYS A 19 10.41 -19.56 -17.24
N GLN A 20 10.14 -19.21 -18.47
CA GLN A 20 10.05 -20.20 -19.54
C GLN A 20 11.46 -20.72 -19.89
N THR A 21 11.68 -22.00 -19.75
CA THR A 21 12.96 -22.67 -20.04
C THR A 21 12.89 -23.62 -21.25
N GLY A 22 11.71 -23.82 -21.80
CA GLY A 22 11.46 -24.61 -22.98
C GLY A 22 10.07 -24.36 -23.55
N ARG A 23 9.74 -24.96 -24.69
CA ARG A 23 8.46 -24.74 -25.38
C ARG A 23 7.24 -24.97 -24.47
N TYR A 24 7.34 -25.96 -23.55
CA TYR A 24 6.27 -26.37 -22.66
C TYR A 24 6.75 -26.50 -21.20
N THR A 25 7.85 -25.84 -20.85
CA THR A 25 8.48 -25.96 -19.54
C THR A 25 8.60 -24.59 -18.91
N LEU A 26 8.05 -24.48 -17.70
CA LEU A 26 8.24 -23.34 -16.82
C LEU A 26 9.05 -23.77 -15.60
N LYS A 27 9.96 -22.92 -15.18
CA LYS A 27 10.73 -23.08 -13.95
C LYS A 27 10.31 -22.00 -12.97
N ALA A 28 9.99 -22.40 -11.74
CA ALA A 28 9.80 -21.46 -10.63
C ALA A 28 11.18 -20.96 -10.18
N GLU A 29 11.36 -19.66 -10.17
CA GLU A 29 12.54 -19.00 -9.60
C GLU A 29 12.12 -18.16 -8.41
N LEU A 30 12.72 -18.41 -7.26
CA LEU A 30 12.48 -17.65 -6.04
C LEU A 30 13.25 -16.34 -6.06
N THR A 31 12.65 -15.28 -5.57
CA THR A 31 13.30 -13.97 -5.39
C THR A 31 14.48 -14.10 -4.42
N PRO A 32 15.71 -13.73 -4.82
CA PRO A 32 16.88 -13.84 -3.96
C PRO A 32 17.05 -12.62 -3.06
N TRP A 33 17.69 -12.80 -1.93
CA TRP A 33 18.34 -11.72 -1.22
C TRP A 33 19.54 -11.16 -2.03
N PRO A 34 20.10 -9.98 -1.67
CA PRO A 34 21.23 -9.39 -2.38
C PRO A 34 22.48 -10.30 -2.48
N ASP A 35 22.64 -11.24 -1.55
CA ASP A 35 23.71 -12.25 -1.56
C ASP A 35 23.38 -13.51 -2.37
N GLY A 36 22.23 -13.54 -3.05
CA GLY A 36 21.78 -14.65 -3.88
C GLY A 36 21.09 -15.80 -3.14
N ILE A 37 21.05 -15.76 -1.81
CA ILE A 37 20.31 -16.76 -1.03
C ILE A 37 18.82 -16.52 -1.19
N LYS A 38 18.05 -17.59 -1.43
CA LYS A 38 16.60 -17.52 -1.68
C LYS A 38 15.81 -17.57 -0.38
N VAL A 39 16.21 -18.42 0.55
CA VAL A 39 15.47 -18.69 1.79
C VAL A 39 16.44 -18.95 2.94
N ARG A 40 16.17 -18.35 4.08
CA ARG A 40 16.85 -18.63 5.36
C ARG A 40 15.79 -19.00 6.37
N LYS A 41 15.73 -20.26 6.73
CA LYS A 41 14.76 -20.80 7.70
C LYS A 41 15.45 -21.76 8.68
N GLY A 42 14.83 -21.93 9.83
CA GLY A 42 15.25 -22.94 10.79
C GLY A 42 14.82 -24.36 10.38
N ASN A 43 14.88 -25.30 11.31
CA ASN A 43 14.63 -26.72 11.02
C ASN A 43 13.14 -27.06 10.76
N HIS A 44 12.22 -26.22 11.19
CA HIS A 44 10.77 -26.42 11.02
C HIS A 44 10.17 -25.15 10.43
N PHE A 45 9.68 -25.25 9.20
CA PHE A 45 9.01 -24.16 8.52
C PHE A 45 7.99 -24.71 7.51
N THR A 46 7.05 -23.85 7.14
CA THR A 46 6.07 -24.10 6.08
C THR A 46 6.40 -23.19 4.90
N THR A 47 6.29 -23.71 3.70
CA THR A 47 6.40 -22.92 2.46
C THR A 47 5.02 -22.42 2.04
N SER A 48 4.98 -21.44 1.13
CA SER A 48 3.75 -21.10 0.41
C SER A 48 3.20 -22.31 -0.35
N TRP A 49 1.88 -22.31 -0.54
CA TRP A 49 1.24 -23.22 -1.49
C TRP A 49 1.58 -22.79 -2.93
N ARG A 50 1.81 -23.76 -3.80
CA ARG A 50 1.93 -23.57 -5.24
C ARG A 50 0.74 -24.22 -5.91
N THR A 51 -0.08 -23.42 -6.58
CA THR A 51 -1.35 -23.87 -7.15
C THR A 51 -1.30 -23.83 -8.67
N ILE A 52 -1.95 -24.80 -9.29
CA ILE A 52 -2.23 -24.82 -10.73
C ILE A 52 -3.74 -24.94 -10.86
N GLN A 53 -4.38 -23.91 -11.36
CA GLN A 53 -5.82 -23.91 -11.66
C GLN A 53 -6.01 -24.16 -13.14
N ILE A 54 -6.96 -25.03 -13.49
CA ILE A 54 -7.29 -25.38 -14.86
C ILE A 54 -8.80 -25.29 -15.02
N ALA A 55 -9.26 -24.54 -16.03
CA ALA A 55 -10.67 -24.37 -16.33
C ALA A 55 -10.95 -24.46 -17.84
N PRO A 56 -12.15 -24.90 -18.25
CA PRO A 56 -12.55 -24.90 -19.64
C PRO A 56 -12.72 -23.50 -20.22
N GLU A 57 -13.04 -22.51 -19.36
CA GLU A 57 -13.26 -21.11 -19.71
C GLU A 57 -12.48 -20.18 -18.77
N ALA A 58 -12.11 -18.98 -19.26
CA ALA A 58 -11.33 -18.01 -18.48
C ALA A 58 -12.04 -17.58 -17.19
N VAL A 59 -13.35 -17.40 -17.22
CA VAL A 59 -14.15 -17.00 -16.05
C VAL A 59 -14.08 -18.03 -14.92
N GLY A 60 -13.83 -19.31 -15.22
CA GLY A 60 -13.65 -20.35 -14.23
C GLY A 60 -12.42 -20.16 -13.36
N LEU A 61 -11.39 -19.47 -13.84
CA LEU A 61 -10.22 -19.11 -13.04
C LEU A 61 -10.55 -17.98 -12.04
N ILE A 62 -11.35 -17.00 -12.48
CA ILE A 62 -11.74 -15.86 -11.62
C ILE A 62 -12.71 -16.31 -10.52
N ASN A 63 -13.63 -17.21 -10.86
CA ASN A 63 -14.64 -17.72 -9.90
C ASN A 63 -14.10 -18.80 -8.97
N SER A 64 -12.85 -19.22 -9.12
CA SER A 64 -12.26 -20.24 -8.25
C SER A 64 -11.96 -19.67 -6.86
N SER A 65 -12.42 -20.36 -5.82
CA SER A 65 -12.09 -20.05 -4.41
C SER A 65 -10.81 -20.75 -3.92
N LEU A 66 -10.09 -21.47 -4.78
CA LEU A 66 -8.94 -22.29 -4.38
C LEU A 66 -7.89 -21.48 -3.61
N ILE A 67 -7.51 -20.30 -4.13
CA ILE A 67 -6.50 -19.44 -3.50
C ILE A 67 -6.98 -18.98 -2.12
N LEU A 68 -8.24 -18.56 -2.01
CA LEU A 68 -8.83 -18.12 -0.74
C LEU A 68 -8.86 -19.27 0.30
N ASN A 69 -9.19 -20.48 -0.14
CA ASN A 69 -9.28 -21.66 0.74
C ASN A 69 -7.91 -22.16 1.23
N LEU A 70 -6.83 -21.76 0.59
CA LEU A 70 -5.46 -22.14 0.97
C LEU A 70 -4.76 -21.06 1.81
N ASN A 71 -5.42 -19.93 2.06
CA ASN A 71 -4.97 -18.92 3.01
C ASN A 71 -5.65 -19.15 4.36
N GLU A 72 -5.09 -18.53 5.41
CA GLU A 72 -5.69 -18.56 6.73
C GLU A 72 -7.10 -17.91 6.69
N PRO A 73 -8.04 -18.40 7.51
CA PRO A 73 -9.37 -17.81 7.56
C PRO A 73 -9.33 -16.39 8.09
N CYS A 74 -10.33 -15.60 7.72
CA CYS A 74 -10.51 -14.25 8.26
C CYS A 74 -10.63 -14.29 9.78
N VAL A 75 -9.84 -13.49 10.48
CA VAL A 75 -9.84 -13.38 11.94
C VAL A 75 -10.67 -12.20 12.46
N LEU A 76 -11.23 -11.40 11.55
CA LEU A 76 -12.10 -10.27 11.93
C LEU A 76 -13.46 -10.79 12.41
N GLU A 77 -13.97 -10.24 13.51
CA GLU A 77 -15.28 -10.61 14.06
C GLU A 77 -16.42 -10.20 13.11
N THR A 78 -16.28 -9.07 12.42
CA THR A 78 -17.21 -8.59 11.40
C THR A 78 -16.47 -7.88 10.27
N THR A 79 -17.03 -7.97 9.07
CA THR A 79 -16.55 -7.29 7.87
C THR A 79 -17.59 -6.32 7.29
N ASP A 80 -18.70 -6.07 8.00
CA ASP A 80 -19.81 -5.25 7.54
C ASP A 80 -19.43 -3.78 7.30
N TRP A 81 -18.36 -3.33 7.93
CA TRP A 81 -17.80 -1.99 7.76
C TRP A 81 -16.95 -1.85 6.48
N ILE A 82 -16.55 -2.94 5.85
CA ILE A 82 -15.76 -2.90 4.60
C ILE A 82 -16.70 -2.61 3.44
N ARG A 83 -16.52 -1.47 2.79
CA ARG A 83 -17.34 -1.05 1.66
C ARG A 83 -16.48 -0.38 0.59
N PRO A 84 -16.82 -0.53 -0.71
CA PRO A 84 -16.24 0.29 -1.77
C PRO A 84 -16.59 1.76 -1.54
N LEU A 85 -15.66 2.65 -1.87
CA LEU A 85 -15.91 4.09 -1.84
C LEU A 85 -15.22 4.79 -3.02
N LYS A 86 -15.77 5.93 -3.43
CA LYS A 86 -15.10 6.85 -4.35
C LYS A 86 -14.28 7.82 -3.53
N TYR A 87 -13.10 8.17 -4.01
CA TYR A 87 -12.30 9.21 -3.38
C TYR A 87 -11.60 10.10 -4.39
N VAL A 88 -11.26 11.30 -3.97
CA VAL A 88 -10.40 12.23 -4.67
C VAL A 88 -9.13 12.45 -3.84
N GLY A 89 -8.02 12.74 -4.49
CA GLY A 89 -6.73 12.88 -3.80
C GLY A 89 -5.96 14.13 -4.17
N VAL A 90 -5.28 14.68 -3.17
CA VAL A 90 -4.27 15.73 -3.33
C VAL A 90 -2.96 15.06 -3.72
N TRP A 91 -2.67 14.95 -4.99
CA TRP A 91 -1.44 14.34 -5.54
C TRP A 91 -1.21 14.68 -7.02
N TRP A 92 -2.26 14.89 -7.80
CA TRP A 92 -2.12 15.10 -9.24
C TRP A 92 -1.50 16.46 -9.59
N GLY A 93 -1.82 17.51 -8.82
CA GLY A 93 -1.19 18.82 -8.96
C GLY A 93 0.33 18.77 -8.77
N MET A 94 0.80 17.87 -7.92
CA MET A 94 2.22 17.63 -7.68
C MET A 94 2.90 16.96 -8.87
N HIS A 95 2.24 15.97 -9.50
CA HIS A 95 2.75 15.34 -10.74
C HIS A 95 2.78 16.33 -11.92
N LEU A 96 1.87 17.27 -11.97
CA LEU A 96 1.85 18.33 -12.97
C LEU A 96 2.84 19.48 -12.67
N GLY A 97 3.48 19.46 -11.50
CA GLY A 97 4.43 20.49 -11.06
C GLY A 97 3.78 21.84 -10.69
N VAL A 98 2.46 21.87 -10.51
CA VAL A 98 1.73 23.06 -10.02
C VAL A 98 1.74 23.14 -8.50
N GLU A 99 1.85 22.01 -7.83
CA GLU A 99 2.00 21.83 -6.38
C GLU A 99 3.25 21.01 -6.06
N THR A 100 3.62 20.94 -4.78
CA THR A 100 4.74 20.14 -4.27
C THR A 100 4.29 19.23 -3.15
N TRP A 101 5.05 18.11 -2.92
CA TRP A 101 4.81 17.18 -1.81
C TRP A 101 5.38 17.67 -0.48
N LYS A 102 6.29 18.62 -0.49
CA LYS A 102 6.98 19.14 0.70
C LYS A 102 6.45 20.51 1.08
N MET A 103 6.65 20.88 2.34
CA MET A 103 6.26 22.18 2.85
C MET A 103 7.11 23.29 2.23
N ASP A 104 6.59 23.91 1.17
CA ASP A 104 7.11 25.12 0.52
C ASP A 104 5.95 26.00 0.05
N GLU A 105 6.23 27.06 -0.73
CA GLU A 105 5.23 28.03 -1.21
C GLU A 105 4.11 27.40 -2.07
N ARG A 106 4.34 26.20 -2.62
CA ARG A 106 3.39 25.49 -3.47
C ARG A 106 2.93 24.16 -2.86
N HIS A 107 3.08 23.99 -1.57
CA HIS A 107 2.70 22.75 -0.89
C HIS A 107 1.23 22.41 -1.13
N GLY A 108 0.97 21.21 -1.68
CA GLY A 108 -0.38 20.74 -2.02
C GLY A 108 -1.17 20.27 -0.80
N ALA A 109 -0.52 19.56 0.12
CA ALA A 109 -1.16 18.99 1.30
C ALA A 109 -1.19 20.00 2.47
N THR A 110 -1.91 21.09 2.29
CA THR A 110 -2.14 22.08 3.36
C THR A 110 -3.55 21.98 3.91
N THR A 111 -3.78 22.43 5.15
CA THR A 111 -5.12 22.50 5.76
C THR A 111 -6.10 23.28 4.89
N ALA A 112 -5.65 24.42 4.34
CA ALA A 112 -6.49 25.25 3.49
C ALA A 112 -6.89 24.55 2.17
N ASN A 113 -5.97 23.80 1.55
CA ASN A 113 -6.26 23.05 0.33
C ASN A 113 -7.10 21.80 0.64
N ALA A 114 -6.84 21.14 1.76
CA ALA A 114 -7.61 20.01 2.22
C ALA A 114 -9.10 20.33 2.32
N LYS A 115 -9.46 21.46 2.91
CA LYS A 115 -10.88 21.92 3.01
C LYS A 115 -11.53 22.11 1.64
N LYS A 116 -10.80 22.60 0.63
CA LYS A 116 -11.34 22.73 -0.74
C LYS A 116 -11.66 21.36 -1.35
N TYR A 117 -10.79 20.36 -1.15
CA TYR A 117 -11.01 19.01 -1.63
C TYR A 117 -12.18 18.33 -0.89
N ILE A 118 -12.30 18.56 0.42
CA ILE A 118 -13.41 18.07 1.23
C ILE A 118 -14.72 18.69 0.75
N ASP A 119 -14.78 20.01 0.52
CA ASP A 119 -15.97 20.69 0.00
C ASP A 119 -16.36 20.16 -1.39
N PHE A 120 -15.36 19.94 -2.26
CA PHE A 120 -15.57 19.33 -3.59
C PHE A 120 -16.13 17.92 -3.46
N ALA A 121 -15.56 17.09 -2.60
CA ALA A 121 -16.00 15.72 -2.37
C ALA A 121 -17.45 15.68 -1.88
N ALA A 122 -17.78 16.49 -0.87
CA ALA A 122 -19.13 16.59 -0.33
C ALA A 122 -20.16 17.07 -1.37
N ALA A 123 -19.79 18.03 -2.22
CA ALA A 123 -20.67 18.57 -3.25
C ALA A 123 -20.90 17.62 -4.44
N ASN A 124 -20.10 16.56 -4.59
CA ASN A 124 -20.13 15.64 -5.74
C ASN A 124 -20.37 14.17 -5.34
N ASP A 125 -20.90 13.90 -4.15
CA ASP A 125 -21.15 12.55 -3.65
C ASP A 125 -19.91 11.65 -3.74
N ILE A 126 -18.74 12.20 -3.37
CA ILE A 126 -17.48 11.49 -3.21
C ILE A 126 -17.24 11.27 -1.73
N GLU A 127 -17.09 10.00 -1.32
CA GLU A 127 -17.08 9.62 0.08
C GLU A 127 -15.76 9.90 0.80
N GLY A 128 -14.63 10.01 0.07
CA GLY A 128 -13.32 10.11 0.70
C GLY A 128 -12.37 11.10 0.04
N VAL A 129 -11.43 11.62 0.84
CA VAL A 129 -10.32 12.46 0.37
C VAL A 129 -9.00 11.92 0.92
N LEU A 130 -8.02 11.78 0.03
CA LEU A 130 -6.66 11.32 0.32
C LEU A 130 -5.67 12.47 0.16
N PHE A 131 -4.64 12.50 1.02
CA PHE A 131 -3.57 13.50 0.92
C PHE A 131 -2.21 12.82 0.83
N GLU A 132 -1.50 12.97 -0.28
CA GLU A 132 -0.07 12.71 -0.37
C GLU A 132 0.71 13.97 0.07
N GLY A 133 1.91 13.79 0.58
CA GLY A 133 2.74 14.94 0.98
C GLY A 133 2.36 15.58 2.32
N TRP A 134 1.55 14.92 3.14
CA TRP A 134 1.05 15.45 4.40
C TRP A 134 2.09 15.45 5.54
N ASN A 135 3.05 14.51 5.48
CA ASN A 135 4.01 14.22 6.57
C ASN A 135 5.45 14.57 6.18
N GLU A 136 6.31 14.76 7.16
CA GLU A 136 7.73 15.06 6.95
C GLU A 136 8.49 13.94 6.24
N GLY A 137 9.44 14.31 5.37
CA GLY A 137 10.34 13.41 4.67
C GLY A 137 10.41 13.57 3.16
N TRP A 138 9.51 14.34 2.56
CA TRP A 138 9.47 14.54 1.11
C TRP A 138 10.59 15.42 0.56
N GLU A 139 11.32 16.16 1.42
CA GLU A 139 12.47 16.98 1.04
C GLU A 139 13.61 16.15 0.45
N SER A 140 13.72 14.90 0.88
CA SER A 140 14.79 13.98 0.49
C SER A 140 14.41 13.03 -0.65
N TRP A 141 13.34 13.33 -1.39
CA TRP A 141 12.87 12.47 -2.48
C TRP A 141 13.98 12.20 -3.51
N GLY A 142 14.16 10.92 -3.85
CA GLY A 142 15.25 10.46 -4.73
C GLY A 142 16.45 9.85 -4.00
N GLY A 143 16.50 9.97 -2.66
CA GLY A 143 17.46 9.30 -1.78
C GLY A 143 16.84 8.14 -1.01
N MET A 144 17.44 7.79 0.14
CA MET A 144 16.82 6.89 1.08
C MET A 144 15.75 7.67 1.86
N GLN A 145 14.49 7.38 1.59
CA GLN A 145 13.38 8.09 2.21
C GLN A 145 13.23 7.68 3.67
N ASN A 146 13.24 8.66 4.57
CA ASN A 146 13.03 8.47 6.00
C ASN A 146 11.78 9.23 6.43
N PHE A 147 10.62 8.82 5.91
CA PHE A 147 9.35 9.41 6.31
C PHE A 147 9.09 9.18 7.80
N ASP A 148 8.53 10.20 8.45
CA ASP A 148 7.90 10.06 9.76
C ASP A 148 6.39 9.96 9.55
N PHE A 149 5.81 8.81 9.90
CA PHE A 149 4.40 8.51 9.66
C PHE A 149 3.47 9.00 10.77
N THR A 150 3.99 9.78 11.71
CA THR A 150 3.21 10.40 12.81
C THR A 150 3.41 11.90 12.90
N LYS A 151 4.17 12.47 11.97
CA LYS A 151 4.53 13.88 12.00
C LYS A 151 4.05 14.62 10.76
N PRO A 152 2.88 15.27 10.83
CA PRO A 152 2.41 16.14 9.76
C PRO A 152 3.31 17.37 9.60
N TYR A 153 3.34 17.94 8.40
CA TYR A 153 3.91 19.26 8.21
C TYR A 153 3.14 20.31 9.00
N ALA A 154 3.79 21.39 9.38
CA ALA A 154 3.21 22.44 10.21
C ALA A 154 2.01 23.17 9.59
N ASP A 155 1.83 23.09 8.27
CA ASP A 155 0.71 23.64 7.52
C ASP A 155 -0.40 22.62 7.23
N PHE A 156 -0.28 21.41 7.78
CA PHE A 156 -1.28 20.32 7.70
C PHE A 156 -1.80 19.95 9.10
N ASP A 157 -2.84 20.63 9.54
CA ASP A 157 -3.50 20.34 10.83
C ASP A 157 -4.48 19.18 10.68
N ILE A 158 -4.04 18.00 11.10
CA ILE A 158 -4.81 16.76 10.94
C ILE A 158 -6.12 16.78 11.72
N ASP A 159 -6.13 17.35 12.92
CA ASP A 159 -7.33 17.40 13.78
C ASP A 159 -8.37 18.34 13.19
N GLU A 160 -7.94 19.51 12.69
CA GLU A 160 -8.83 20.45 12.01
C GLU A 160 -9.40 19.84 10.71
N ILE A 161 -8.59 19.12 9.94
CA ILE A 161 -9.00 18.48 8.69
C ILE A 161 -10.03 17.38 8.96
N VAL A 162 -9.75 16.48 9.90
CA VAL A 162 -10.65 15.38 10.24
C VAL A 162 -11.97 15.89 10.80
N HIS A 163 -11.92 16.90 11.67
CA HIS A 163 -13.14 17.54 12.19
C HIS A 163 -13.98 18.13 11.07
N TYR A 164 -13.36 18.90 10.17
CA TYR A 164 -14.05 19.51 9.04
C TYR A 164 -14.65 18.48 8.08
N ALA A 165 -13.91 17.41 7.78
CA ALA A 165 -14.38 16.33 6.94
C ALA A 165 -15.61 15.63 7.54
N LYS A 166 -15.58 15.38 8.84
CA LYS A 166 -16.71 14.78 9.59
C LYS A 166 -17.96 15.64 9.52
N GLU A 167 -17.83 16.97 9.65
CA GLU A 167 -18.97 17.90 9.51
C GLU A 167 -19.57 17.86 8.10
N LYS A 168 -18.77 17.55 7.07
CA LYS A 168 -19.19 17.45 5.67
C LYS A 168 -19.63 16.04 5.26
N GLY A 169 -19.51 15.05 6.15
CA GLY A 169 -19.81 13.65 5.84
C GLY A 169 -18.81 12.98 4.89
N VAL A 170 -17.54 13.42 4.91
CA VAL A 170 -16.46 12.92 4.08
C VAL A 170 -15.43 12.19 4.95
N GLU A 171 -14.96 11.02 4.49
CA GLU A 171 -13.91 10.24 5.15
C GLU A 171 -12.52 10.76 4.77
N ILE A 172 -11.61 10.80 5.72
CA ILE A 172 -10.18 11.02 5.42
C ILE A 172 -9.51 9.68 5.19
N ILE A 173 -8.81 9.58 4.07
CA ILE A 173 -8.01 8.41 3.73
C ILE A 173 -6.55 8.75 4.03
N GLY A 174 -5.96 8.04 4.99
CA GLY A 174 -4.55 8.14 5.32
C GLY A 174 -3.67 7.67 4.17
N HIS A 175 -2.47 8.18 4.11
CA HIS A 175 -1.48 7.80 3.10
C HIS A 175 -0.12 7.56 3.75
N HIS A 176 0.44 6.36 3.52
CA HIS A 176 1.81 6.04 3.89
C HIS A 176 2.61 5.73 2.62
N GLU A 177 3.46 6.68 2.20
CA GLU A 177 4.45 6.42 1.15
C GLU A 177 5.75 5.95 1.79
N THR A 178 6.22 4.76 1.41
CA THR A 178 7.44 4.19 1.97
C THR A 178 8.71 4.64 1.24
N GLY A 179 8.57 5.15 0.01
CA GLY A 179 9.71 5.46 -0.87
C GLY A 179 10.62 4.26 -1.13
N GLY A 180 10.10 3.03 -0.96
CA GLY A 180 10.86 1.79 -1.02
C GLY A 180 11.70 1.49 0.23
N ASN A 181 11.71 2.35 1.26
CA ASN A 181 12.41 2.10 2.51
C ASN A 181 11.51 1.31 3.49
N ILE A 182 11.24 0.05 3.16
CA ILE A 182 10.40 -0.84 3.95
C ILE A 182 10.88 -1.00 5.39
N PRO A 183 12.20 -1.16 5.70
CA PRO A 183 12.65 -1.24 7.08
C PRO A 183 12.32 -0.01 7.92
N ASN A 184 12.27 1.19 7.32
CA ASN A 184 11.84 2.39 8.02
C ASN A 184 10.34 2.34 8.33
N TYR A 185 9.53 1.88 7.39
CA TYR A 185 8.09 1.74 7.57
C TYR A 185 7.76 0.69 8.63
N GLU A 186 8.35 -0.51 8.55
CA GLU A 186 8.09 -1.59 9.51
C GLU A 186 8.40 -1.20 10.96
N ARG A 187 9.45 -0.42 11.18
CA ARG A 187 9.77 0.09 12.54
C ARG A 187 8.72 1.02 13.13
N GLN A 188 7.96 1.70 12.29
CA GLN A 188 6.98 2.72 12.68
C GLN A 188 5.53 2.23 12.55
N MET A 189 5.30 1.16 11.79
CA MET A 189 3.97 0.78 11.28
C MET A 189 2.91 0.68 12.39
N ASP A 190 3.19 -0.04 13.47
CA ASP A 190 2.21 -0.21 14.56
C ASP A 190 1.86 1.13 15.19
N HIS A 191 2.86 1.96 15.47
CA HIS A 191 2.65 3.30 16.03
C HIS A 191 1.93 4.23 15.04
N ALA A 192 2.26 4.16 13.76
CA ALA A 192 1.61 4.94 12.71
C ALA A 192 0.14 4.55 12.52
N MET A 193 -0.19 3.26 12.58
CA MET A 193 -1.58 2.79 12.53
C MET A 193 -2.37 3.23 13.76
N GLN A 194 -1.77 3.14 14.94
CA GLN A 194 -2.37 3.63 16.18
C GLN A 194 -2.62 5.14 16.11
N TRP A 195 -1.65 5.92 15.64
CA TRP A 195 -1.76 7.36 15.48
C TRP A 195 -2.94 7.75 14.58
N TYR A 196 -3.12 7.08 13.43
CA TYR A 196 -4.28 7.31 12.58
C TYR A 196 -5.60 6.99 13.30
N THR A 197 -5.65 5.89 14.03
CA THR A 197 -6.85 5.50 14.80
C THR A 197 -7.20 6.56 15.84
N GLU A 198 -6.21 7.09 16.55
CA GLU A 198 -6.38 8.15 17.56
C GLU A 198 -6.91 9.46 16.94
N HIS A 199 -6.57 9.76 15.68
CA HIS A 199 -7.10 10.89 14.93
C HIS A 199 -8.40 10.57 14.15
N GLY A 200 -8.96 9.36 14.33
CA GLY A 200 -10.23 8.98 13.69
C GLY A 200 -10.12 8.65 12.20
N ILE A 201 -8.93 8.29 11.72
CA ILE A 201 -8.67 7.84 10.36
C ILE A 201 -8.63 6.32 10.34
N HIS A 202 -9.51 5.69 9.56
CA HIS A 202 -9.70 4.24 9.55
C HIS A 202 -9.48 3.60 8.16
N ILE A 203 -9.18 4.42 7.15
CA ILE A 203 -8.91 3.98 5.79
C ILE A 203 -7.49 4.41 5.43
N LEU A 204 -6.70 3.49 4.91
CA LEU A 204 -5.30 3.75 4.57
C LEU A 204 -4.99 3.28 3.15
N LYS A 205 -4.28 4.12 2.40
CA LYS A 205 -3.56 3.74 1.18
C LYS A 205 -2.06 3.71 1.49
N THR A 206 -1.40 2.60 1.17
CA THR A 206 0.06 2.49 1.24
C THR A 206 0.68 2.60 -0.14
N GLY A 207 1.87 3.18 -0.22
CA GLY A 207 2.66 3.31 -1.44
C GLY A 207 4.12 2.91 -1.23
N TYR A 208 4.83 2.70 -2.34
CA TYR A 208 6.26 2.34 -2.34
C TYR A 208 6.99 2.90 -3.57
N ALA A 209 6.62 4.08 -4.05
CA ALA A 209 7.31 4.70 -5.17
C ALA A 209 8.77 5.03 -4.82
N GLY A 210 9.65 4.96 -5.81
CA GLY A 210 11.07 5.27 -5.65
C GLY A 210 12.01 4.11 -5.91
N ALA A 211 13.30 4.33 -5.65
CA ALA A 211 14.35 3.34 -5.81
C ALA A 211 14.38 2.34 -4.64
N PHE A 212 14.82 1.13 -4.89
CA PHE A 212 15.05 0.14 -3.83
C PHE A 212 16.28 0.53 -3.01
N PRO A 213 16.17 0.71 -1.70
CA PRO A 213 17.30 1.02 -0.85
C PRO A 213 18.14 -0.23 -0.54
N ASN A 214 19.34 -0.01 0.01
CA ASN A 214 20.18 -1.06 0.60
C ASN A 214 20.55 -2.24 -0.33
N GLY A 215 20.70 -1.98 -1.63
CA GLY A 215 21.07 -3.00 -2.61
C GLY A 215 19.97 -4.00 -2.95
N LEU A 216 18.74 -3.74 -2.53
CA LEU A 216 17.59 -4.53 -2.93
C LEU A 216 17.25 -4.29 -4.41
N SER A 217 16.73 -5.29 -5.08
CA SER A 217 16.39 -5.23 -6.51
C SER A 217 14.96 -5.70 -6.82
N HIS A 218 14.22 -6.17 -5.82
CA HIS A 218 12.88 -6.70 -5.95
C HIS A 218 11.99 -6.23 -4.80
N HIS A 219 10.73 -5.92 -5.09
CA HIS A 219 9.73 -5.60 -4.07
C HIS A 219 9.56 -6.73 -3.06
N GLY A 220 9.51 -7.97 -3.53
CA GLY A 220 9.34 -9.15 -2.68
C GLY A 220 10.52 -9.49 -1.77
N GLN A 221 11.59 -8.71 -1.76
CA GLN A 221 12.72 -8.94 -0.84
C GLN A 221 12.41 -8.51 0.60
N TYR A 222 11.38 -7.67 0.80
CA TYR A 222 10.84 -7.29 2.10
C TYR A 222 9.30 -7.45 2.19
N GLY A 223 8.67 -7.82 1.09
CA GLY A 223 7.21 -8.01 1.03
C GLY A 223 6.74 -9.30 1.69
#